data_13b4095e3981ebdbd2cbc767e5c2ffa0
#
_entry.id   13b4095e3981ebdbd2cbc767e5c2ffa0
#
_cell.length_a   1.000
_cell.length_b   1.000
_cell.length_c   1.000
_cell.angle_alpha   90.00
_cell.angle_beta   90.00
_cell.angle_gamma   90.00
#
_symmetry.space_group_name_H-M   'P 1'
#
loop_
_entity.id
_entity.type
_entity.pdbx_description
1 polymer ?
#
loop_
_entity_poly.entity_id
_entity_poly.type
_entity_poly.pdbx_seq_one_letter_code
_entity_poly.pdbx_strand_id
1 'polypeptide(L)'
;MSLNGATNSSRRGVQIGNRLVGDSEPCYVIAEIGINHNGDIDQAKRLISVAVAAGCDAVKFQKRTIDVVYSAEELAKPRESPFGTTNGDLKHGLEFDYYDYQEIDAYCRASKIAWFASCWDEMSVDFIERFNPPCYKVASASLTDDHLLRHTRATGKPVILSTGMSTLDQIDHAVEVLGKENLILLHACSTYPAYYEELNLRAIPVMKSRYGVPVGYSGHETGLASTVAAAVLGACCVERHITLDRSMWGSDHAASLEPNGMSRVVRDIRLVEQSMGDGVKRVYEREQPIIKKLRRVDIAVK
;
A
#
# COMPACT_ATOMS: atom_id res chain seq x y z
N MET A 1 -7.34 40.14 21.23
CA MET A 1 -7.64 38.77 21.73
C MET A 1 -6.82 37.82 20.90
N SER A 2 -5.81 37.23 21.51
CA SER A 2 -4.80 36.36 20.88
C SER A 2 -5.39 34.97 20.63
N LEU A 3 -5.48 34.55 19.34
CA LEU A 3 -5.83 33.19 18.96
C LEU A 3 -4.54 32.37 18.78
N ASN A 4 -3.83 32.16 19.88
CA ASN A 4 -2.76 31.16 19.95
C ASN A 4 -3.34 29.89 20.57
N GLY A 5 -4.00 29.10 19.74
CA GLY A 5 -4.39 27.71 20.01
C GLY A 5 -3.75 26.78 19.00
N ALA A 6 -2.41 26.78 18.92
CA ALA A 6 -1.70 25.69 18.25
C ALA A 6 -1.86 24.45 19.13
N THR A 7 -2.88 23.64 18.87
CA THR A 7 -2.97 22.28 19.39
C THR A 7 -1.74 21.53 18.91
N ASN A 8 -0.93 21.13 19.85
CA ASN A 8 0.22 20.26 19.67
C ASN A 8 -0.29 18.88 19.19
N SER A 9 -0.65 18.78 17.90
CA SER A 9 -0.98 17.52 17.25
C SER A 9 0.33 16.75 17.18
N SER A 10 0.54 15.84 18.14
CA SER A 10 1.62 14.86 18.05
C SER A 10 1.58 14.26 16.63
N ARG A 11 2.67 14.42 15.88
CA ARG A 11 2.79 13.90 14.51
C ARG A 11 2.45 12.41 14.55
N ARG A 12 1.34 12.04 13.91
CA ARG A 12 0.89 10.66 13.82
C ARG A 12 1.73 9.97 12.76
N GLY A 13 2.72 9.21 13.16
CA GLY A 13 3.57 8.45 12.26
C GLY A 13 3.90 7.08 12.83
N VAL A 14 4.11 6.11 11.94
CA VAL A 14 4.49 4.74 12.25
C VAL A 14 5.86 4.49 11.62
N GLN A 15 6.80 3.99 12.39
CA GLN A 15 8.13 3.68 11.89
C GLN A 15 8.11 2.34 11.15
N ILE A 16 8.40 2.34 9.84
CA ILE A 16 8.56 1.15 9.01
C ILE A 16 10.03 1.08 8.58
N GLY A 17 10.79 0.17 9.16
CA GLY A 17 12.23 0.11 8.95
C GLY A 17 12.90 1.45 9.30
N ASN A 18 13.54 2.09 8.34
CA ASN A 18 14.20 3.38 8.51
C ASN A 18 13.33 4.59 8.08
N ARG A 19 12.07 4.40 7.72
CA ARG A 19 11.14 5.45 7.23
C ARG A 19 10.01 5.68 8.23
N LEU A 20 9.77 6.93 8.54
CA LEU A 20 8.54 7.35 9.22
C LEU A 20 7.44 7.48 8.17
N VAL A 21 6.30 6.82 8.40
CA VAL A 21 5.13 6.82 7.52
C VAL A 21 3.97 7.45 8.28
N GLY A 22 3.45 8.57 7.81
CA GLY A 22 2.42 9.28 8.55
C GLY A 22 2.09 10.64 7.97
N ASP A 23 1.34 11.42 8.75
CA ASP A 23 0.94 12.77 8.36
C ASP A 23 2.18 13.68 8.26
N SER A 24 2.23 14.47 7.20
CA SER A 24 3.33 15.41 6.88
C SER A 24 4.67 14.76 6.49
N GLU A 25 4.70 13.44 6.34
CA GLU A 25 5.83 12.72 5.74
C GLU A 25 5.55 12.45 4.24
N PRO A 26 6.60 12.27 3.41
CA PRO A 26 6.41 11.85 2.03
C PRO A 26 5.63 10.53 1.95
N CYS A 27 4.66 10.45 1.05
CA CYS A 27 3.83 9.28 0.85
C CYS A 27 4.69 8.04 0.59
N TYR A 28 4.48 6.99 1.38
CA TYR A 28 5.21 5.72 1.26
C TYR A 28 4.60 4.87 0.15
N VAL A 29 5.37 4.57 -0.89
CA VAL A 29 4.86 3.86 -2.07
C VAL A 29 5.23 2.39 -2.00
N ILE A 30 4.22 1.53 -1.97
CA ILE A 30 4.32 0.08 -1.90
C ILE A 30 3.98 -0.52 -3.26
N ALA A 31 4.93 -1.23 -3.87
CA ALA A 31 4.69 -2.03 -5.05
C ALA A 31 4.25 -3.45 -4.62
N GLU A 32 2.98 -3.77 -4.79
CA GLU A 32 2.44 -5.10 -4.52
C GLU A 32 2.79 -6.06 -5.65
N ILE A 33 3.76 -6.93 -5.42
CA ILE A 33 4.09 -8.02 -6.34
C ILE A 33 3.00 -9.09 -6.26
N GLY A 34 2.49 -9.34 -5.04
CA GLY A 34 1.40 -10.28 -4.81
C GLY A 34 1.73 -11.66 -5.32
N ILE A 35 0.95 -12.13 -6.29
CA ILE A 35 1.15 -13.39 -7.00
C ILE A 35 1.62 -13.19 -8.45
N ASN A 36 1.91 -11.96 -8.86
CA ASN A 36 2.33 -11.64 -10.25
C ASN A 36 3.73 -12.17 -10.60
N HIS A 37 4.43 -12.76 -9.65
CA HIS A 37 5.65 -13.52 -9.91
C HIS A 37 5.38 -14.90 -10.55
N ASN A 38 4.12 -15.37 -10.58
CA ASN A 38 3.71 -16.63 -11.21
C ASN A 38 4.54 -17.87 -10.79
N GLY A 39 5.00 -17.92 -9.52
CA GLY A 39 5.83 -19.01 -8.99
C GLY A 39 7.27 -19.01 -9.49
N ASP A 40 7.72 -17.95 -10.17
CA ASP A 40 9.05 -17.81 -10.74
C ASP A 40 9.86 -16.77 -9.95
N ILE A 41 10.93 -17.19 -9.31
CA ILE A 41 11.81 -16.34 -8.50
C ILE A 41 12.55 -15.29 -9.33
N ASP A 42 12.90 -15.59 -10.57
CA ASP A 42 13.55 -14.62 -11.46
C ASP A 42 12.54 -13.54 -11.90
N GLN A 43 11.28 -13.90 -12.10
CA GLN A 43 10.23 -12.93 -12.34
C GLN A 43 10.00 -12.03 -11.11
N ALA A 44 10.01 -12.59 -9.90
CA ALA A 44 9.95 -11.81 -8.66
C ALA A 44 11.09 -10.79 -8.57
N LYS A 45 12.33 -11.20 -8.85
CA LYS A 45 13.50 -10.30 -8.88
C LYS A 45 13.38 -9.20 -9.95
N ARG A 46 12.82 -9.52 -11.12
CA ARG A 46 12.53 -8.50 -12.15
C ARG A 46 11.52 -7.48 -11.66
N LEU A 47 10.45 -7.92 -10.99
CA LEU A 47 9.44 -7.03 -10.41
C LEU A 47 10.03 -6.15 -9.30
N ILE A 48 10.90 -6.70 -8.44
CA ILE A 48 11.66 -5.92 -7.45
C ILE A 48 12.50 -4.85 -8.15
N SER A 49 13.23 -5.21 -9.22
CA SER A 49 14.06 -4.26 -9.97
C SER A 49 13.24 -3.13 -10.58
N VAL A 50 12.04 -3.43 -11.09
CA VAL A 50 11.10 -2.42 -11.61
C VAL A 50 10.64 -1.49 -10.51
N ALA A 51 10.28 -2.01 -9.33
CA ALA A 51 9.88 -1.21 -8.18
C ALA A 51 11.00 -0.25 -7.72
N VAL A 52 12.24 -0.76 -7.66
CA VAL A 52 13.44 0.05 -7.35
C VAL A 52 13.63 1.15 -8.37
N ALA A 53 13.60 0.82 -9.67
CA ALA A 53 13.78 1.79 -10.75
C ALA A 53 12.66 2.84 -10.79
N ALA A 54 11.45 2.48 -10.39
CA ALA A 54 10.32 3.40 -10.25
C ALA A 54 10.44 4.33 -9.03
N GLY A 55 11.31 4.03 -8.07
CA GLY A 55 11.47 4.79 -6.83
C GLY A 55 10.44 4.44 -5.75
N CYS A 56 9.92 3.20 -5.77
CA CYS A 56 9.07 2.70 -4.68
C CYS A 56 9.88 2.57 -3.38
N ASP A 57 9.18 2.72 -2.25
CA ASP A 57 9.78 2.60 -0.92
C ASP A 57 9.85 1.14 -0.45
N ALA A 58 8.91 0.30 -0.90
CA ALA A 58 8.87 -1.12 -0.57
C ALA A 58 8.24 -1.97 -1.68
N VAL A 59 8.55 -3.26 -1.65
CA VAL A 59 7.80 -4.30 -2.35
C VAL A 59 7.05 -5.17 -1.35
N LYS A 60 5.88 -5.68 -1.75
CA LYS A 60 5.07 -6.56 -0.92
C LYS A 60 4.76 -7.87 -1.64
N PHE A 61 4.83 -8.95 -0.88
CA PHE A 61 4.45 -10.30 -1.27
C PHE A 61 3.21 -10.76 -0.52
N GLN A 62 2.76 -11.96 -0.81
CA GLN A 62 1.71 -12.65 -0.08
C GLN A 62 2.24 -14.00 0.38
N LYS A 63 1.89 -14.41 1.60
CA LYS A 63 2.25 -15.71 2.14
C LYS A 63 1.01 -16.41 2.69
N ARG A 64 0.84 -17.67 2.29
CA ARG A 64 -0.26 -18.52 2.72
C ARG A 64 0.27 -19.90 3.07
N THR A 65 -0.33 -20.52 4.07
CA THR A 65 -0.31 -21.96 4.24
C THR A 65 -1.56 -22.49 3.56
N ILE A 66 -1.40 -22.99 2.33
CA ILE A 66 -2.53 -23.24 1.41
C ILE A 66 -3.61 -24.09 2.04
N ASP A 67 -3.25 -25.20 2.67
CA ASP A 67 -4.18 -26.15 3.29
C ASP A 67 -4.84 -25.61 4.58
N VAL A 68 -4.37 -24.51 5.13
CA VAL A 68 -4.97 -23.79 6.26
C VAL A 68 -5.96 -22.74 5.77
N VAL A 69 -5.57 -21.99 4.72
CA VAL A 69 -6.33 -20.86 4.20
C VAL A 69 -7.53 -21.31 3.37
N TYR A 70 -7.41 -22.43 2.65
CA TYR A 70 -8.45 -22.90 1.74
C TYR A 70 -9.00 -24.26 2.16
N SER A 71 -10.32 -24.44 2.05
CA SER A 71 -10.93 -25.74 2.29
C SER A 71 -10.54 -26.76 1.22
N ALA A 72 -10.54 -28.05 1.58
CA ALA A 72 -10.28 -29.13 0.63
C ALA A 72 -11.23 -29.10 -0.58
N GLU A 73 -12.50 -28.71 -0.36
CA GLU A 73 -13.48 -28.52 -1.45
C GLU A 73 -13.05 -27.39 -2.42
N GLU A 74 -12.56 -26.26 -1.89
CA GLU A 74 -12.08 -25.15 -2.73
C GLU A 74 -10.84 -25.55 -3.51
N LEU A 75 -9.91 -26.28 -2.89
CA LEU A 75 -8.68 -26.75 -3.54
C LEU A 75 -8.96 -27.77 -4.64
N ALA A 76 -9.99 -28.61 -4.48
CA ALA A 76 -10.37 -29.63 -5.46
C ALA A 76 -11.11 -29.07 -6.69
N LYS A 77 -11.54 -27.81 -6.69
CA LYS A 77 -12.25 -27.22 -7.83
C LYS A 77 -11.41 -27.26 -9.10
N PRO A 78 -11.98 -27.66 -10.25
CA PRO A 78 -11.28 -27.64 -11.52
C PRO A 78 -10.82 -26.23 -11.89
N ARG A 79 -9.54 -26.09 -12.22
CA ARG A 79 -8.92 -24.86 -12.69
C ARG A 79 -7.66 -25.16 -13.47
N GLU A 80 -7.73 -24.98 -14.77
CA GLU A 80 -6.55 -25.09 -15.65
C GLU A 80 -5.52 -24.03 -15.34
N SER A 81 -4.26 -24.44 -15.16
CA SER A 81 -3.15 -23.55 -14.87
C SER A 81 -1.82 -24.18 -15.35
N PRO A 82 -0.71 -23.43 -15.42
CA PRO A 82 0.61 -23.99 -15.68
C PRO A 82 1.07 -25.03 -14.65
N PHE A 83 0.44 -25.08 -13.48
CA PHE A 83 0.82 -25.95 -12.36
C PHE A 83 -0.03 -27.23 -12.28
N GLY A 84 -1.13 -27.30 -13.02
CA GLY A 84 -2.05 -28.45 -13.01
C GLY A 84 -3.49 -28.06 -13.30
N THR A 85 -4.43 -28.93 -12.94
CA THR A 85 -5.82 -28.83 -13.35
C THR A 85 -6.79 -28.51 -12.21
N THR A 86 -6.27 -28.31 -11.00
CA THR A 86 -7.06 -27.95 -9.83
C THR A 86 -6.68 -26.56 -9.29
N ASN A 87 -7.58 -25.96 -8.52
CA ASN A 87 -7.27 -24.73 -7.80
C ASN A 87 -6.15 -24.92 -6.77
N GLY A 88 -6.05 -26.11 -6.18
CA GLY A 88 -4.96 -26.51 -5.30
C GLY A 88 -3.60 -26.48 -6.00
N ASP A 89 -3.50 -27.10 -7.19
CA ASP A 89 -2.26 -27.08 -7.98
C ASP A 89 -1.81 -25.65 -8.25
N LEU A 90 -2.76 -24.78 -8.63
CA LEU A 90 -2.47 -23.35 -8.84
C LEU A 90 -1.97 -22.68 -7.55
N LYS A 91 -2.67 -22.87 -6.43
CA LYS A 91 -2.32 -22.18 -5.17
C LYS A 91 -0.95 -22.64 -4.66
N HIS A 92 -0.67 -23.94 -4.67
CA HIS A 92 0.64 -24.47 -4.28
C HIS A 92 1.74 -24.03 -5.23
N GLY A 93 1.49 -24.02 -6.54
CA GLY A 93 2.47 -23.60 -7.55
C GLY A 93 2.84 -22.11 -7.48
N LEU A 94 1.98 -21.27 -6.89
CA LEU A 94 2.24 -19.83 -6.69
C LEU A 94 2.94 -19.53 -5.35
N GLU A 95 2.97 -20.46 -4.38
CA GLU A 95 3.58 -20.20 -3.08
C GLU A 95 5.09 -20.41 -3.14
N PHE A 96 5.81 -19.41 -2.68
CA PHE A 96 7.25 -19.48 -2.49
C PHE A 96 7.62 -20.21 -1.21
N ASP A 97 8.69 -21.00 -1.26
CA ASP A 97 9.26 -21.70 -0.12
C ASP A 97 10.28 -20.82 0.65
N TYR A 98 10.96 -21.45 1.60
CA TYR A 98 11.96 -20.77 2.42
C TYR A 98 13.17 -20.29 1.63
N TYR A 99 13.62 -21.06 0.65
CA TYR A 99 14.79 -20.73 -0.16
C TYR A 99 14.49 -19.59 -1.12
N ASP A 100 13.29 -19.57 -1.69
CA ASP A 100 12.83 -18.45 -2.52
C ASP A 100 12.80 -17.14 -1.71
N TYR A 101 12.27 -17.19 -0.48
CA TYR A 101 12.26 -16.00 0.39
C TYR A 101 13.65 -15.59 0.86
N GLN A 102 14.60 -16.52 1.02
CA GLN A 102 16.00 -16.16 1.26
C GLN A 102 16.60 -15.38 0.08
N GLU A 103 16.29 -15.81 -1.16
CA GLU A 103 16.72 -15.08 -2.35
C GLU A 103 16.05 -13.71 -2.48
N ILE A 104 14.75 -13.59 -2.19
CA ILE A 104 14.03 -12.33 -2.16
C ILE A 104 14.68 -11.39 -1.13
N ASP A 105 14.91 -11.86 0.09
CA ASP A 105 15.52 -11.06 1.17
C ASP A 105 16.92 -10.56 0.76
N ALA A 106 17.78 -11.45 0.26
CA ALA A 106 19.10 -11.08 -0.21
C ALA A 106 19.05 -10.06 -1.36
N TYR A 107 18.13 -10.25 -2.32
CA TYR A 107 17.96 -9.35 -3.45
C TYR A 107 17.42 -7.98 -3.05
N CYS A 108 16.44 -7.93 -2.17
CA CYS A 108 15.89 -6.67 -1.64
C CYS A 108 16.93 -5.89 -0.82
N ARG A 109 17.72 -6.58 0.01
CA ARG A 109 18.84 -5.95 0.74
C ARG A 109 19.89 -5.36 -0.19
N ALA A 110 20.31 -6.10 -1.20
CA ALA A 110 21.28 -5.64 -2.20
C ALA A 110 20.74 -4.43 -2.98
N SER A 111 19.46 -4.44 -3.29
CA SER A 111 18.75 -3.38 -4.01
C SER A 111 18.33 -2.20 -3.12
N LYS A 112 18.53 -2.29 -1.80
CA LYS A 112 18.19 -1.27 -0.79
C LYS A 112 16.71 -0.90 -0.80
N ILE A 113 15.82 -1.85 -1.03
CA ILE A 113 14.37 -1.69 -0.94
C ILE A 113 13.82 -2.52 0.22
N ALA A 114 12.88 -1.97 0.97
CA ALA A 114 12.18 -2.71 2.01
C ALA A 114 11.26 -3.77 1.38
N TRP A 115 11.07 -4.90 2.07
CA TRP A 115 10.07 -5.86 1.69
C TRP A 115 9.34 -6.42 2.91
N PHE A 116 8.09 -6.82 2.72
CA PHE A 116 7.24 -7.48 3.69
C PHE A 116 6.15 -8.28 2.98
N ALA A 117 5.31 -8.98 3.73
CA ALA A 117 4.26 -9.80 3.14
C ALA A 117 2.90 -9.57 3.79
N SER A 118 1.83 -9.82 3.01
CA SER A 118 0.51 -10.11 3.54
C SER A 118 0.47 -11.57 3.97
N CYS A 119 0.38 -11.82 5.26
CA CYS A 119 0.20 -13.16 5.80
C CYS A 119 -1.29 -13.45 5.95
N TRP A 120 -1.73 -14.66 5.54
CA TRP A 120 -3.13 -15.04 5.50
C TRP A 120 -3.52 -16.02 6.60
N ASP A 121 -2.55 -16.46 7.40
CA ASP A 121 -2.67 -17.37 8.53
C ASP A 121 -1.49 -17.17 9.49
N GLU A 122 -1.59 -17.68 10.71
CA GLU A 122 -0.59 -17.53 11.77
C GLU A 122 0.74 -18.21 11.40
N MET A 123 0.70 -19.38 10.74
CA MET A 123 1.91 -20.09 10.30
C MET A 123 2.68 -19.25 9.27
N SER A 124 1.97 -18.51 8.43
CA SER A 124 2.57 -17.56 7.48
C SER A 124 3.22 -16.38 8.19
N VAL A 125 2.66 -15.88 9.30
CA VAL A 125 3.29 -14.84 10.14
C VAL A 125 4.59 -15.38 10.72
N ASP A 126 4.56 -16.58 11.35
CA ASP A 126 5.75 -17.20 11.95
C ASP A 126 6.82 -17.51 10.91
N PHE A 127 6.41 -17.88 9.70
CA PHE A 127 7.33 -18.11 8.58
C PHE A 127 8.05 -16.82 8.17
N ILE A 128 7.32 -15.74 7.97
CA ILE A 128 7.87 -14.44 7.55
C ILE A 128 8.70 -13.79 8.67
N GLU A 129 8.37 -14.03 9.96
CA GLU A 129 9.14 -13.52 11.10
C GLU A 129 10.61 -13.95 11.06
N ARG A 130 10.93 -15.10 10.46
CA ARG A 130 12.31 -15.60 10.27
C ARG A 130 13.19 -14.66 9.45
N PHE A 131 12.60 -13.77 8.65
CA PHE A 131 13.28 -12.77 7.83
C PHE A 131 13.30 -11.38 8.47
N ASN A 132 12.72 -11.23 9.66
CA ASN A 132 12.63 -9.99 10.40
C ASN A 132 12.08 -8.81 9.56
N PRO A 133 10.84 -8.90 9.02
CA PRO A 133 10.26 -7.86 8.18
C PRO A 133 10.09 -6.55 8.95
N PRO A 134 10.11 -5.38 8.28
CA PRO A 134 9.94 -4.08 8.93
C PRO A 134 8.51 -3.81 9.42
N CYS A 135 7.53 -4.51 8.89
CA CYS A 135 6.10 -4.45 9.25
C CYS A 135 5.36 -5.68 8.71
N TYR A 136 4.12 -5.84 9.14
CA TYR A 136 3.18 -6.81 8.58
C TYR A 136 2.04 -6.13 7.84
N LYS A 137 1.54 -6.79 6.81
CA LYS A 137 0.30 -6.41 6.12
C LYS A 137 -0.78 -7.44 6.43
N VAL A 138 -1.97 -6.96 6.78
CA VAL A 138 -3.18 -7.76 6.84
C VAL A 138 -4.06 -7.39 5.65
N ALA A 139 -4.40 -8.37 4.83
CA ALA A 139 -5.25 -8.18 3.66
C ALA A 139 -6.71 -7.89 4.08
N SER A 140 -7.48 -7.23 3.21
CA SER A 140 -8.90 -6.94 3.46
C SER A 140 -9.72 -8.19 3.79
N ALA A 141 -9.40 -9.32 3.15
CA ALA A 141 -10.09 -10.59 3.40
C ALA A 141 -9.91 -11.13 4.83
N SER A 142 -8.83 -10.76 5.51
CA SER A 142 -8.50 -11.21 6.86
C SER A 142 -8.83 -10.19 7.96
N LEU A 143 -9.49 -9.07 7.61
CA LEU A 143 -9.83 -8.03 8.59
C LEU A 143 -10.70 -8.54 9.74
N THR A 144 -11.56 -9.53 9.48
CA THR A 144 -12.47 -10.13 10.47
C THR A 144 -11.89 -11.34 11.18
N ASP A 145 -10.63 -11.68 10.94
CA ASP A 145 -9.95 -12.79 11.59
C ASP A 145 -9.21 -12.34 12.85
N ASP A 146 -9.91 -12.35 13.98
CA ASP A 146 -9.36 -11.92 15.27
C ASP A 146 -8.13 -12.71 15.70
N HIS A 147 -8.04 -13.98 15.36
CA HIS A 147 -6.90 -14.82 15.74
C HIS A 147 -5.66 -14.37 15.01
N LEU A 148 -5.73 -14.21 13.69
CA LEU A 148 -4.65 -13.71 12.88
C LEU A 148 -4.25 -12.27 13.27
N LEU A 149 -5.25 -11.40 13.55
CA LEU A 149 -4.97 -10.01 13.99
C LEU A 149 -4.17 -10.00 15.29
N ARG A 150 -4.59 -10.78 16.31
CA ARG A 150 -3.88 -10.86 17.60
C ARG A 150 -2.49 -11.48 17.45
N HIS A 151 -2.38 -12.55 16.66
CA HIS A 151 -1.10 -13.21 16.40
C HIS A 151 -0.12 -12.25 15.70
N THR A 152 -0.57 -11.57 14.65
CA THR A 152 0.23 -10.54 13.96
C THR A 152 0.66 -9.42 14.92
N ARG A 153 -0.26 -8.91 15.76
CA ARG A 153 0.04 -7.86 16.74
C ARG A 153 1.07 -8.32 17.78
N ALA A 154 1.04 -9.59 18.18
CA ALA A 154 1.96 -10.16 19.17
C ALA A 154 3.43 -10.14 18.71
N THR A 155 3.72 -10.00 17.43
CA THR A 155 5.08 -9.79 16.91
C THR A 155 5.72 -8.47 17.40
N GLY A 156 4.90 -7.51 17.88
CA GLY A 156 5.35 -6.18 18.29
C GLY A 156 5.69 -5.24 17.14
N LYS A 157 5.59 -5.69 15.89
CA LYS A 157 5.91 -4.90 14.70
C LYS A 157 4.73 -4.03 14.23
N PRO A 158 4.99 -2.98 13.44
CA PRO A 158 3.94 -2.21 12.79
C PRO A 158 3.03 -3.08 11.94
N VAL A 159 1.73 -2.75 11.94
CA VAL A 159 0.73 -3.44 11.15
C VAL A 159 0.06 -2.46 10.19
N ILE A 160 -0.03 -2.86 8.93
CA ILE A 160 -0.79 -2.17 7.88
C ILE A 160 -2.04 -3.01 7.61
N LEU A 161 -3.23 -2.50 7.91
CA LEU A 161 -4.51 -3.19 7.73
C LEU A 161 -5.29 -2.60 6.56
N SER A 162 -5.61 -3.40 5.54
CA SER A 162 -6.55 -3.01 4.48
C SER A 162 -7.99 -3.20 4.90
N THR A 163 -8.88 -2.28 4.50
CA THR A 163 -10.26 -2.19 4.96
C THR A 163 -11.30 -2.41 3.85
N GLY A 164 -10.90 -2.96 2.70
CA GLY A 164 -11.85 -3.34 1.64
C GLY A 164 -12.81 -4.44 2.11
N MET A 165 -13.97 -4.56 1.47
CA MET A 165 -15.02 -5.54 1.80
C MET A 165 -15.56 -5.45 3.24
N SER A 166 -15.31 -4.34 3.95
CA SER A 166 -15.65 -4.22 5.37
C SER A 166 -16.52 -3.01 5.65
N THR A 167 -17.46 -3.18 6.56
CA THR A 167 -18.25 -2.08 7.13
C THR A 167 -17.44 -1.31 8.18
N LEU A 168 -17.90 -0.12 8.53
CA LEU A 168 -17.25 0.67 9.60
C LEU A 168 -17.23 -0.09 10.94
N ASP A 169 -18.30 -0.82 11.27
CA ASP A 169 -18.37 -1.58 12.53
C ASP A 169 -17.32 -2.71 12.56
N GLN A 170 -17.08 -3.36 11.42
CA GLN A 170 -16.02 -4.39 11.31
C GLN A 170 -14.63 -3.77 11.43
N ILE A 171 -14.43 -2.57 10.84
CA ILE A 171 -13.16 -1.84 10.96
C ILE A 171 -12.95 -1.37 12.41
N ASP A 172 -13.99 -0.86 13.07
CA ASP A 172 -13.95 -0.46 14.48
C ASP A 172 -13.50 -1.62 15.36
N HIS A 173 -14.10 -2.80 15.17
CA HIS A 173 -13.72 -4.02 15.89
C HIS A 173 -12.26 -4.42 15.62
N ALA A 174 -11.83 -4.45 14.36
CA ALA A 174 -10.46 -4.80 14.01
C ALA A 174 -9.42 -3.83 14.61
N VAL A 175 -9.76 -2.53 14.64
CA VAL A 175 -8.91 -1.51 15.29
C VAL A 175 -8.87 -1.68 16.81
N GLU A 176 -9.98 -2.12 17.43
CA GLU A 176 -9.99 -2.47 18.86
C GLU A 176 -9.09 -3.67 19.15
N VAL A 177 -9.18 -4.72 18.34
CA VAL A 177 -8.36 -5.94 18.48
C VAL A 177 -6.87 -5.64 18.31
N LEU A 178 -6.49 -4.87 17.28
CA LEU A 178 -5.11 -4.53 17.00
C LEU A 178 -4.55 -3.44 17.93
N GLY A 179 -5.39 -2.58 18.50
CA GLY A 179 -4.93 -1.33 19.09
C GLY A 179 -4.44 -0.34 18.04
N LYS A 180 -4.31 0.92 18.45
CA LYS A 180 -3.94 2.03 17.54
C LYS A 180 -2.44 2.29 17.45
N GLU A 181 -1.66 1.71 18.35
CA GLU A 181 -0.22 1.89 18.35
C GLU A 181 0.41 1.15 17.15
N ASN A 182 1.30 1.81 16.43
CA ASN A 182 1.97 1.26 15.24
C ASN A 182 1.00 0.63 14.22
N LEU A 183 -0.18 1.25 14.05
CA LEU A 183 -1.21 0.84 13.10
C LEU A 183 -1.35 1.87 11.97
N ILE A 184 -1.36 1.38 10.74
CA ILE A 184 -1.75 2.13 9.54
C ILE A 184 -2.97 1.42 8.94
N LEU A 185 -4.01 2.18 8.59
CA LEU A 185 -5.17 1.67 7.84
C LEU A 185 -5.01 2.01 6.37
N LEU A 186 -5.41 1.10 5.47
CA LEU A 186 -5.52 1.39 4.05
C LEU A 186 -7.00 1.37 3.65
N HIS A 187 -7.48 2.48 3.14
CA HIS A 187 -8.75 2.49 2.42
C HIS A 187 -8.59 1.72 1.10
N ALA A 188 -9.50 0.81 0.80
CA ALA A 188 -9.45 -0.05 -0.39
C ALA A 188 -10.86 -0.40 -0.90
N CYS A 189 -10.98 -0.60 -2.22
CA CYS A 189 -12.07 -1.32 -2.86
C CYS A 189 -11.51 -2.63 -3.40
N SER A 190 -12.11 -3.78 -3.02
CA SER A 190 -11.53 -5.11 -3.28
C SER A 190 -12.16 -5.80 -4.49
N THR A 191 -12.46 -5.05 -5.55
CA THR A 191 -12.78 -5.57 -6.89
C THR A 191 -11.57 -5.40 -7.82
N TYR A 192 -11.33 -6.33 -8.74
CA TYR A 192 -10.13 -6.38 -9.59
C TYR A 192 -10.51 -6.51 -11.08
N PRO A 193 -10.53 -5.41 -11.86
CA PRO A 193 -10.27 -4.03 -11.46
C PRO A 193 -11.45 -3.39 -10.70
N ALA A 194 -11.15 -2.40 -9.86
CA ALA A 194 -12.17 -1.58 -9.20
C ALA A 194 -12.73 -0.51 -10.15
N TYR A 195 -14.04 -0.24 -10.10
CA TYR A 195 -14.64 0.85 -10.84
C TYR A 195 -14.42 2.19 -10.14
N TYR A 196 -14.21 3.27 -10.90
CA TYR A 196 -13.87 4.58 -10.36
C TYR A 196 -14.93 5.15 -9.41
N GLU A 197 -16.22 4.92 -9.71
CA GLU A 197 -17.35 5.35 -8.89
C GLU A 197 -17.44 4.64 -7.53
N GLU A 198 -16.76 3.48 -7.37
CA GLU A 198 -16.74 2.70 -6.14
C GLU A 198 -15.53 3.03 -5.23
N LEU A 199 -14.53 3.78 -5.73
CA LEU A 199 -13.30 4.04 -4.99
C LEU A 199 -13.50 4.89 -3.74
N ASN A 200 -14.47 5.79 -3.75
CA ASN A 200 -14.83 6.66 -2.60
C ASN A 200 -13.61 7.24 -1.84
N LEU A 201 -12.69 7.88 -2.54
CA LEU A 201 -11.44 8.39 -1.97
C LEU A 201 -11.65 9.36 -0.79
N ARG A 202 -12.82 10.00 -0.70
CA ARG A 202 -13.19 10.84 0.44
C ARG A 202 -13.28 10.09 1.77
N ALA A 203 -13.31 8.76 1.74
CA ALA A 203 -13.22 7.94 2.96
C ALA A 203 -11.86 8.09 3.67
N ILE A 204 -10.78 8.43 2.96
CA ILE A 204 -9.43 8.58 3.53
C ILE A 204 -9.41 9.61 4.67
N PRO A 205 -9.75 10.89 4.47
CA PRO A 205 -9.77 11.87 5.56
C PRO A 205 -10.83 11.56 6.64
N VAL A 206 -11.94 10.92 6.29
CA VAL A 206 -12.96 10.50 7.26
C VAL A 206 -12.40 9.43 8.20
N MET A 207 -11.73 8.42 7.68
CA MET A 207 -11.09 7.37 8.47
C MET A 207 -9.97 7.93 9.35
N LYS A 208 -9.15 8.86 8.83
CA LYS A 208 -8.13 9.55 9.64
C LYS A 208 -8.74 10.25 10.85
N SER A 209 -9.84 10.96 10.64
CA SER A 209 -10.56 11.65 11.72
C SER A 209 -11.17 10.67 12.72
N ARG A 210 -11.77 9.57 12.25
CA ARG A 210 -12.45 8.58 13.11
C ARG A 210 -11.46 7.81 13.98
N TYR A 211 -10.40 7.27 13.39
CA TYR A 211 -9.51 6.34 14.08
C TYR A 211 -8.32 7.00 14.76
N GLY A 212 -7.92 8.16 14.28
CA GLY A 212 -6.78 8.87 14.84
C GLY A 212 -5.42 8.20 14.55
N VAL A 213 -5.34 7.34 13.53
CA VAL A 213 -4.14 6.69 13.03
C VAL A 213 -3.83 7.16 11.61
N PRO A 214 -2.59 6.98 11.08
CA PRO A 214 -2.31 7.23 9.69
C PRO A 214 -3.19 6.36 8.77
N VAL A 215 -3.66 6.94 7.67
CA VAL A 215 -4.46 6.22 6.67
C VAL A 215 -3.82 6.37 5.30
N GLY A 216 -3.67 5.25 4.61
CA GLY A 216 -3.21 5.16 3.24
C GLY A 216 -4.31 4.70 2.29
N TYR A 217 -3.92 4.32 1.09
CA TYR A 217 -4.79 3.84 0.02
C TYR A 217 -4.21 2.59 -0.66
N SER A 218 -5.04 1.56 -0.84
CA SER A 218 -4.70 0.38 -1.65
C SER A 218 -5.62 0.35 -2.87
N GLY A 219 -5.07 0.63 -4.04
CA GLY A 219 -5.81 0.83 -5.27
C GLY A 219 -5.76 -0.38 -6.20
N HIS A 220 -6.94 -0.78 -6.71
CA HIS A 220 -7.13 -1.88 -7.65
C HIS A 220 -7.76 -1.42 -8.97
N GLU A 221 -7.91 -0.12 -9.16
CA GLU A 221 -8.38 0.49 -10.39
C GLU A 221 -7.32 0.44 -11.50
N THR A 222 -7.77 0.55 -12.75
CA THR A 222 -6.89 0.64 -13.90
C THR A 222 -6.27 2.01 -14.02
N GLY A 223 -5.67 2.73 -14.03
CA GLY A 223 -5.24 4.12 -14.16
C GLY A 223 -4.37 4.57 -12.99
N LEU A 224 -3.97 5.82 -13.04
CA LEU A 224 -2.99 6.41 -12.13
C LEU A 224 -3.57 7.56 -11.30
N ALA A 225 -4.56 8.26 -11.86
CA ALA A 225 -5.07 9.52 -11.32
C ALA A 225 -5.65 9.37 -9.91
N SER A 226 -6.39 8.27 -9.66
CA SER A 226 -7.01 8.00 -8.36
C SER A 226 -5.97 7.80 -7.25
N THR A 227 -4.86 7.11 -7.57
CA THR A 227 -3.75 6.91 -6.62
C THR A 227 -3.07 8.23 -6.26
N VAL A 228 -2.82 9.11 -7.25
CA VAL A 228 -2.27 10.45 -7.01
C VAL A 228 -3.26 11.30 -6.21
N ALA A 229 -4.56 11.23 -6.55
CA ALA A 229 -5.62 11.94 -5.81
C ALA A 229 -5.72 11.46 -4.36
N ALA A 230 -5.52 10.17 -4.07
CA ALA A 230 -5.47 9.65 -2.72
C ALA A 230 -4.32 10.27 -1.90
N ALA A 231 -3.13 10.43 -2.49
CA ALA A 231 -2.01 11.14 -1.86
C ALA A 231 -2.35 12.61 -1.57
N VAL A 232 -3.02 13.31 -2.52
CA VAL A 232 -3.52 14.70 -2.31
C VAL A 232 -4.50 14.77 -1.15
N LEU A 233 -5.36 13.76 -0.99
CA LEU A 233 -6.32 13.67 0.12
C LEU A 233 -5.66 13.27 1.45
N GLY A 234 -4.34 13.12 1.46
CA GLY A 234 -3.53 12.86 2.64
C GLY A 234 -3.30 11.38 2.93
N ALA A 235 -3.40 10.49 1.94
CA ALA A 235 -2.95 9.12 2.13
C ALA A 235 -1.46 9.10 2.48
N CYS A 236 -1.11 8.55 3.65
CA CYS A 236 0.28 8.47 4.13
C CYS A 236 1.11 7.43 3.38
N CYS A 237 0.45 6.46 2.77
CA CYS A 237 1.06 5.48 1.88
C CYS A 237 0.06 5.07 0.79
N VAL A 238 0.58 4.58 -0.32
CA VAL A 238 -0.20 4.01 -1.41
C VAL A 238 0.35 2.64 -1.77
N GLU A 239 -0.55 1.70 -2.05
CA GLU A 239 -0.23 0.35 -2.47
C GLU A 239 -0.85 0.10 -3.85
N ARG A 240 -0.06 -0.35 -4.81
CA ARG A 240 -0.53 -0.74 -6.14
C ARG A 240 0.14 -2.03 -6.59
N HIS A 241 -0.66 -2.91 -7.16
CA HIS A 241 -0.13 -4.08 -7.84
C HIS A 241 0.79 -3.69 -8.99
N ILE A 242 1.89 -4.45 -9.15
CA ILE A 242 2.88 -4.27 -10.22
C ILE A 242 2.97 -5.54 -11.06
N THR A 243 3.12 -5.37 -12.37
CA THR A 243 3.36 -6.45 -13.33
C THR A 243 4.44 -6.05 -14.34
N LEU A 244 5.07 -7.03 -14.96
CA LEU A 244 5.94 -6.79 -16.12
C LEU A 244 5.12 -6.50 -17.39
N ASP A 245 3.97 -7.18 -17.54
CA ASP A 245 3.04 -7.02 -18.65
C ASP A 245 1.64 -7.45 -18.20
N ARG A 246 0.64 -6.60 -18.46
CA ARG A 246 -0.76 -6.84 -18.07
C ARG A 246 -1.41 -8.00 -18.83
N SER A 247 -0.83 -8.43 -19.95
CA SER A 247 -1.29 -9.58 -20.73
C SER A 247 -0.79 -10.93 -20.20
N MET A 248 0.10 -10.92 -19.21
CA MET A 248 0.61 -12.15 -18.59
C MET A 248 -0.53 -12.93 -17.94
N TRP A 249 -0.31 -14.25 -17.88
CA TRP A 249 -1.23 -15.16 -17.21
C TRP A 249 -1.25 -14.91 -15.70
N GLY A 250 -2.45 -14.83 -15.13
CA GLY A 250 -2.69 -14.62 -13.69
C GLY A 250 -3.83 -13.64 -13.44
N SER A 251 -4.47 -13.72 -12.27
CA SER A 251 -5.68 -12.96 -11.95
C SER A 251 -5.42 -11.47 -11.75
N ASP A 252 -4.24 -11.08 -11.27
CA ASP A 252 -4.00 -9.73 -10.78
C ASP A 252 -3.30 -8.83 -11.81
N HIS A 253 -2.72 -9.42 -12.87
CA HIS A 253 -1.99 -8.68 -13.90
C HIS A 253 -2.83 -7.59 -14.58
N ALA A 254 -4.09 -7.89 -14.91
CA ALA A 254 -4.96 -6.96 -15.62
C ALA A 254 -5.23 -5.65 -14.85
N ALA A 255 -5.28 -5.70 -13.52
CA ALA A 255 -5.47 -4.54 -12.64
C ALA A 255 -4.14 -3.90 -12.17
N SER A 256 -3.00 -4.49 -12.55
CA SER A 256 -1.68 -4.06 -12.11
C SER A 256 -1.11 -2.93 -12.96
N LEU A 257 -0.14 -2.22 -12.39
CA LEU A 257 0.64 -1.21 -13.09
C LEU A 257 1.86 -1.86 -13.75
N GLU A 258 2.08 -1.58 -15.02
CA GLU A 258 3.31 -1.89 -15.73
C GLU A 258 4.45 -0.95 -15.30
N PRO A 259 5.72 -1.23 -15.66
CA PRO A 259 6.88 -0.45 -15.21
C PRO A 259 6.74 1.06 -15.43
N ASN A 260 6.26 1.46 -16.62
CA ASN A 260 6.04 2.88 -16.93
C ASN A 260 4.91 3.49 -16.07
N GLY A 261 3.83 2.73 -15.82
CA GLY A 261 2.73 3.15 -14.96
C GLY A 261 3.20 3.39 -13.52
N MET A 262 3.97 2.47 -12.95
CA MET A 262 4.51 2.60 -11.60
C MET A 262 5.45 3.80 -11.48
N SER A 263 6.39 3.97 -12.42
CA SER A 263 7.30 5.12 -12.44
C SER A 263 6.54 6.46 -12.51
N ARG A 264 5.47 6.52 -13.29
CA ARG A 264 4.63 7.72 -13.41
C ARG A 264 3.87 8.01 -12.13
N VAL A 265 3.30 7.00 -11.46
CA VAL A 265 2.61 7.19 -10.17
C VAL A 265 3.56 7.78 -9.13
N VAL A 266 4.75 7.19 -8.96
CA VAL A 266 5.74 7.69 -8.01
C VAL A 266 6.14 9.12 -8.35
N ARG A 267 6.50 9.39 -9.62
CA ARG A 267 6.85 10.73 -10.08
C ARG A 267 5.75 11.75 -9.78
N ASP A 268 4.50 11.41 -10.10
CA ASP A 268 3.37 12.34 -10.00
C ASP A 268 3.02 12.60 -8.53
N ILE A 269 3.14 11.61 -7.64
CA ILE A 269 3.01 11.79 -6.19
C ILE A 269 4.09 12.76 -5.69
N ARG A 270 5.37 12.56 -6.05
CA ARG A 270 6.46 13.45 -5.61
C ARG A 270 6.32 14.88 -6.14
N LEU A 271 5.80 15.05 -7.36
CA LEU A 271 5.50 16.38 -7.91
C LEU A 271 4.36 17.06 -7.16
N VAL A 272 3.31 16.33 -6.83
CA VAL A 272 2.19 16.88 -6.06
C VAL A 272 2.64 17.26 -4.65
N GLU A 273 3.40 16.43 -3.95
CA GLU A 273 3.96 16.74 -2.62
C GLU A 273 4.72 18.08 -2.62
N GLN A 274 5.57 18.32 -3.64
CA GLN A 274 6.28 19.58 -3.81
C GLN A 274 5.34 20.75 -4.11
N SER A 275 4.21 20.50 -4.74
CA SER A 275 3.26 21.51 -5.18
C SER A 275 2.25 21.92 -4.12
N MET A 276 2.08 21.12 -3.05
CA MET A 276 1.07 21.36 -2.01
C MET A 276 1.29 22.66 -1.25
N GLY A 277 2.54 23.05 -0.99
CA GLY A 277 2.86 24.27 -0.25
C GLY A 277 2.30 24.29 1.18
N ASP A 278 2.20 25.50 1.75
CA ASP A 278 1.75 25.74 3.13
C ASP A 278 0.33 26.36 3.22
N GLY A 279 -0.36 26.50 2.08
CA GLY A 279 -1.69 27.08 2.01
C GLY A 279 -1.74 28.61 2.13
N VAL A 280 -0.62 29.29 2.33
CA VAL A 280 -0.59 30.76 2.41
C VAL A 280 -0.47 31.36 1.01
N LYS A 281 -1.49 32.13 0.59
CA LYS A 281 -1.43 32.86 -0.70
C LYS A 281 -0.45 34.01 -0.61
N ARG A 282 0.57 34.01 -1.43
CA ARG A 282 1.59 35.05 -1.51
C ARG A 282 2.03 35.30 -2.95
N VAL A 283 2.70 36.42 -3.15
CA VAL A 283 3.41 36.69 -4.40
C VAL A 283 4.84 36.16 -4.25
N TYR A 284 5.25 35.28 -5.13
CA TYR A 284 6.61 34.77 -5.16
C TYR A 284 7.56 35.74 -5.87
N GLU A 285 8.82 35.72 -5.51
CA GLU A 285 9.84 36.63 -6.08
C GLU A 285 9.87 36.57 -7.62
N ARG A 286 9.70 35.38 -8.19
CA ARG A 286 9.66 35.17 -9.65
C ARG A 286 8.44 35.79 -10.34
N GLU A 287 7.39 36.15 -9.61
CA GLU A 287 6.20 36.84 -10.14
C GLU A 287 6.41 38.37 -10.22
N GLN A 288 7.38 38.95 -9.50
CA GLN A 288 7.60 40.37 -9.46
C GLN A 288 7.86 41.02 -10.84
N PRO A 289 8.72 40.45 -11.71
CA PRO A 289 8.89 40.97 -13.06
C PRO A 289 7.64 40.89 -13.92
N ILE A 290 6.83 39.81 -13.70
CA ILE A 290 5.58 39.58 -14.43
C ILE A 290 4.52 40.59 -14.00
N ILE A 291 4.43 40.89 -12.70
CA ILE A 291 3.55 41.94 -12.18
C ILE A 291 3.85 43.25 -12.84
N LYS A 292 5.13 43.69 -12.85
CA LYS A 292 5.58 44.94 -13.50
C LYS A 292 5.23 44.98 -14.98
N LYS A 293 5.25 43.84 -15.67
CA LYS A 293 4.97 43.76 -17.11
C LYS A 293 3.47 43.75 -17.44
N LEU A 294 2.65 43.07 -16.65
CA LEU A 294 1.28 42.78 -17.02
C LEU A 294 0.22 43.53 -16.21
N ARG A 295 0.54 43.96 -14.98
CA ARG A 295 -0.44 44.62 -14.12
C ARG A 295 -0.61 46.10 -14.53
N ARG A 296 -1.80 46.45 -15.01
CA ARG A 296 -2.13 47.82 -15.43
C ARG A 296 -2.41 48.77 -14.26
N VAL A 297 -3.03 48.25 -13.20
CA VAL A 297 -3.41 49.03 -12.02
C VAL A 297 -2.98 48.29 -10.79
N ASP A 298 -2.29 48.95 -9.88
CA ASP A 298 -1.92 48.42 -8.58
C ASP A 298 -2.88 48.98 -7.51
N ILE A 299 -3.47 48.10 -6.71
CA ILE A 299 -4.34 48.49 -5.60
C ILE A 299 -3.50 48.42 -4.33
N ALA A 300 -3.26 49.56 -3.70
CA ALA A 300 -2.69 49.58 -2.36
C ALA A 300 -3.73 49.07 -1.37
N VAL A 301 -3.55 47.86 -0.85
CA VAL A 301 -4.34 47.34 0.28
C VAL A 301 -3.68 47.85 1.55
N LYS A 302 -4.48 48.58 2.37
CA LYS A 302 -4.07 49.08 3.71
C LYS A 302 -4.00 47.94 4.70
#